data_9394b1b047260f8ac1b1ab1a2aad935f
#
_entry.id   9394b1b047260f8ac1b1ab1a2aad935f
#
_cell.length_a   1.000
_cell.length_b   1.000
_cell.length_c   1.000
_cell.angle_alpha   90.00
_cell.angle_beta   90.00
_cell.angle_gamma   90.00
#
_symmetry.space_group_name_H-M   'P 1'
#
loop_
_entity.id
_entity.type
_entity.pdbx_description
1 polymer ?
#
loop_
_entity_poly.entity_id
_entity_poly.type
_entity_poly.pdbx_seq_one_letter_code
_entity_poly.pdbx_strand_id
1 'polypeptide(L)'
;MPTYKRGPVEIYYEEAGSGFPLLVIPGGGLNATIGYLSTRTPFNPMVELSDRYRCITMDLRNAIGGKSTGPIEVDRPWDQFADDQLGLMDHLGIDKFMVIGFCIGGPFIWKMLQRAPERVVAAVPATPSGFRPEVPDLFYRNNMKNCAPELPEKRPDSTTDMW
;
A
#
# COMPACT_ATOMS: atom_id res chain seq x y z
N MET A 1 16.88 -12.16 -5.46
CA MET A 1 15.60 -11.42 -5.57
C MET A 1 15.82 -10.06 -4.92
N PRO A 2 15.41 -8.95 -5.54
CA PRO A 2 15.68 -7.63 -4.99
C PRO A 2 14.94 -7.44 -3.67
N THR A 3 15.68 -7.02 -2.65
CA THR A 3 15.17 -6.82 -1.30
C THR A 3 15.79 -5.55 -0.72
N TYR A 4 14.97 -4.65 -0.26
CA TYR A 4 15.37 -3.48 0.52
C TYR A 4 15.36 -3.82 2.01
N LYS A 5 16.42 -3.42 2.73
CA LYS A 5 16.54 -3.66 4.17
C LYS A 5 16.68 -2.36 4.95
N ARG A 6 15.92 -2.25 6.04
CA ARG A 6 16.01 -1.16 6.99
C ARG A 6 15.90 -1.72 8.43
N GLY A 7 17.05 -1.93 9.08
CA GLY A 7 17.08 -2.61 10.36
C GLY A 7 16.46 -4.02 10.26
N PRO A 8 15.46 -4.35 11.08
CA PRO A 8 14.80 -5.65 11.05
C PRO A 8 13.74 -5.79 9.94
N VAL A 9 13.51 -4.74 9.14
CA VAL A 9 12.52 -4.74 8.05
C VAL A 9 13.19 -5.18 6.77
N GLU A 10 12.59 -6.15 6.08
CA GLU A 10 12.99 -6.61 4.76
C GLU A 10 11.80 -6.49 3.80
N ILE A 11 11.93 -5.71 2.75
CA ILE A 11 10.89 -5.46 1.77
C ILE A 11 11.31 -6.06 0.42
N TYR A 12 10.56 -7.05 -0.02
CA TYR A 12 10.67 -7.60 -1.37
C TYR A 12 10.00 -6.66 -2.36
N TYR A 13 10.68 -6.36 -3.45
CA TYR A 13 10.16 -5.51 -4.51
C TYR A 13 10.49 -6.06 -5.91
N GLU A 14 9.79 -5.58 -6.90
CA GLU A 14 10.04 -5.85 -8.31
C GLU A 14 10.03 -4.56 -9.11
N GLU A 15 10.79 -4.55 -10.20
CA GLU A 15 10.88 -3.44 -11.14
C GLU A 15 10.63 -3.92 -12.57
N ALA A 16 9.99 -3.07 -13.38
CA ALA A 16 9.80 -3.30 -14.80
C ALA A 16 9.87 -1.98 -15.58
N GLY A 17 10.45 -2.05 -16.78
CA GLY A 17 10.55 -0.90 -17.66
C GLY A 17 11.65 0.10 -17.27
N SER A 18 11.57 1.27 -17.89
CA SER A 18 12.51 2.37 -17.70
C SER A 18 11.81 3.72 -17.88
N GLY A 19 12.46 4.81 -17.48
CA GLY A 19 11.89 6.16 -17.60
C GLY A 19 11.54 6.73 -16.23
N PHE A 20 10.51 7.61 -16.18
CA PHE A 20 10.13 8.26 -14.93
C PHE A 20 9.57 7.26 -13.92
N PRO A 21 9.97 7.31 -12.64
CA PRO A 21 9.56 6.33 -11.64
C PRO A 21 8.05 6.35 -11.36
N LEU A 22 7.43 5.19 -11.35
CA LEU A 22 6.04 4.95 -10.96
C LEU A 22 5.98 3.88 -9.88
N LEU A 23 5.67 4.30 -8.65
CA LEU A 23 5.38 3.36 -7.56
C LEU A 23 3.98 2.78 -7.75
N VAL A 24 3.89 1.45 -7.77
CA VAL A 24 2.64 0.70 -7.91
C VAL A 24 2.34 -0.02 -6.60
N ILE A 25 1.26 0.36 -5.93
CA ILE A 25 0.85 -0.24 -4.65
C ILE A 25 -0.30 -1.22 -4.91
N PRO A 26 -0.09 -2.53 -4.69
CA PRO A 26 -1.13 -3.54 -4.88
C PRO A 26 -2.32 -3.33 -3.92
N GLY A 27 -3.52 -3.76 -4.35
CA GLY A 27 -4.67 -3.92 -3.48
C GLY A 27 -4.61 -5.24 -2.71
N GLY A 28 -5.53 -5.43 -1.75
CA GLY A 28 -5.64 -6.68 -0.97
C GLY A 28 -5.61 -6.45 0.54
N GLY A 29 -5.92 -5.25 0.99
CA GLY A 29 -5.84 -4.88 2.41
C GLY A 29 -4.39 -5.03 2.91
N LEU A 30 -4.22 -5.41 4.17
CA LEU A 30 -2.89 -5.63 4.75
C LEU A 30 -2.19 -6.91 4.24
N ASN A 31 -2.85 -7.68 3.38
CA ASN A 31 -2.27 -8.83 2.68
C ASN A 31 -1.91 -8.51 1.22
N ALA A 32 -1.77 -7.23 0.87
CA ALA A 32 -1.43 -6.79 -0.47
C ALA A 32 -0.04 -7.30 -0.89
N THR A 33 -0.02 -8.08 -1.96
CA THR A 33 1.21 -8.63 -2.56
C THR A 33 1.28 -8.31 -4.04
N ILE A 34 2.46 -8.38 -4.61
CA ILE A 34 2.71 -8.19 -6.04
C ILE A 34 1.82 -9.10 -6.89
N GLY A 35 1.60 -10.34 -6.44
CA GLY A 35 0.73 -11.30 -7.11
C GLY A 35 -0.72 -10.82 -7.32
N TYR A 36 -1.21 -9.89 -6.52
CA TYR A 36 -2.56 -9.33 -6.69
C TYR A 36 -2.68 -8.43 -7.93
N LEU A 37 -1.58 -7.83 -8.39
CA LEU A 37 -1.60 -7.02 -9.62
C LEU A 37 -1.99 -7.84 -10.85
N SER A 38 -1.68 -9.12 -10.88
CA SER A 38 -2.03 -10.01 -11.99
C SER A 38 -3.37 -10.72 -11.84
N THR A 39 -3.94 -10.76 -10.61
CA THR A 39 -5.10 -11.61 -10.32
C THR A 39 -6.33 -10.85 -9.85
N ARG A 40 -6.18 -9.62 -9.33
CA ARG A 40 -7.27 -8.90 -8.64
C ARG A 40 -7.42 -7.43 -9.00
N THR A 41 -6.56 -6.90 -9.86
CA THR A 41 -6.70 -5.52 -10.39
C THR A 41 -7.31 -5.52 -11.78
N PRO A 42 -7.99 -4.45 -12.20
CA PRO A 42 -8.57 -4.35 -13.54
C PRO A 42 -7.51 -4.35 -14.65
N PHE A 43 -6.27 -3.98 -14.34
CA PHE A 43 -5.10 -4.05 -15.22
C PHE A 43 -3.85 -4.13 -14.36
N ASN A 44 -2.73 -4.61 -14.93
CA ASN A 44 -1.46 -4.70 -14.23
C ASN A 44 -0.51 -3.57 -14.69
N PRO A 45 -0.32 -2.50 -13.88
CA PRO A 45 0.58 -1.40 -14.26
C PRO A 45 2.02 -1.83 -14.53
N MET A 46 2.51 -2.91 -13.90
CA MET A 46 3.85 -3.45 -14.12
C MET A 46 4.05 -4.01 -15.54
N VAL A 47 2.94 -4.34 -16.22
CA VAL A 47 2.94 -4.82 -17.60
C VAL A 47 2.52 -3.70 -18.56
N GLU A 48 1.38 -3.07 -18.28
CA GLU A 48 0.74 -2.14 -19.21
C GLU A 48 1.45 -0.78 -19.32
N LEU A 49 2.24 -0.38 -18.29
CA LEU A 49 2.89 0.92 -18.24
C LEU A 49 4.42 0.83 -18.30
N SER A 50 4.99 -0.37 -18.32
CA SER A 50 6.45 -0.54 -18.31
C SER A 50 7.16 -0.12 -19.61
N ASP A 51 6.41 0.10 -20.68
CA ASP A 51 6.93 0.68 -21.92
C ASP A 51 7.28 2.18 -21.81
N ARG A 52 6.70 2.88 -20.80
CA ARG A 52 6.81 4.33 -20.60
C ARG A 52 7.41 4.75 -19.27
N TYR A 53 7.28 3.89 -18.24
CA TYR A 53 7.67 4.20 -16.88
C TYR A 53 8.58 3.13 -16.31
N ARG A 54 9.44 3.53 -15.38
CA ARG A 54 10.11 2.59 -14.48
C ARG A 54 9.11 2.25 -13.38
N CYS A 55 8.37 1.17 -13.57
CA CYS A 55 7.37 0.70 -12.63
C CYS A 55 8.06 -0.07 -11.49
N ILE A 56 7.71 0.26 -10.24
CA ILE A 56 8.27 -0.32 -9.02
C ILE A 56 7.11 -0.76 -8.16
N THR A 57 7.14 -1.99 -7.67
CA THR A 57 6.11 -2.52 -6.77
C THR A 57 6.74 -3.33 -5.65
N MET A 58 6.01 -3.53 -4.55
CA MET A 58 6.49 -4.26 -3.38
C MET A 58 5.37 -5.06 -2.71
N ASP A 59 5.74 -6.14 -2.04
CA ASP A 59 4.84 -6.79 -1.09
C ASP A 59 4.74 -5.94 0.17
N LEU A 60 3.54 -5.83 0.76
CA LEU A 60 3.42 -5.24 2.08
C LEU A 60 4.13 -6.11 3.14
N ARG A 61 4.65 -5.44 4.17
CA ARG A 61 5.27 -6.09 5.32
C ARG A 61 4.31 -7.11 5.96
N ASN A 62 4.76 -8.36 6.11
CA ASN A 62 4.04 -9.50 6.67
C ASN A 62 2.72 -9.88 5.95
N ALA A 63 2.54 -9.46 4.69
CA ALA A 63 1.40 -9.90 3.90
C ALA A 63 1.43 -11.43 3.73
N ILE A 64 0.28 -12.07 3.92
CA ILE A 64 0.14 -13.54 3.75
C ILE A 64 0.46 -13.91 2.30
N GLY A 65 1.42 -14.81 2.12
CA GLY A 65 1.91 -15.21 0.79
C GLY A 65 2.90 -14.22 0.16
N GLY A 66 3.20 -13.11 0.84
CA GLY A 66 4.25 -12.17 0.45
C GLY A 66 5.64 -12.58 0.97
N LYS A 67 6.65 -11.83 0.54
CA LYS A 67 8.06 -12.08 0.88
C LYS A 67 8.66 -10.98 1.76
N SER A 68 7.88 -9.94 2.08
CA SER A 68 8.31 -8.85 2.97
C SER A 68 8.04 -9.19 4.41
N THR A 69 8.99 -8.87 5.30
CA THR A 69 8.91 -9.18 6.73
C THR A 69 9.39 -8.01 7.59
N GLY A 70 8.97 -8.00 8.85
CA GLY A 70 9.43 -7.02 9.84
C GLY A 70 8.49 -6.91 11.04
N PRO A 71 8.90 -6.19 12.08
CA PRO A 71 8.03 -5.93 13.23
C PRO A 71 6.82 -5.09 12.81
N ILE A 72 5.68 -5.31 13.47
CA ILE A 72 4.48 -4.48 13.30
C ILE A 72 4.49 -3.38 14.37
N GLU A 73 4.34 -2.14 13.92
CA GLU A 73 4.26 -0.96 14.77
C GLU A 73 2.79 -0.62 15.05
N VAL A 74 2.24 -1.15 16.14
CA VAL A 74 0.82 -1.00 16.49
C VAL A 74 0.41 0.45 16.75
N ASP A 75 1.35 1.27 17.22
CA ASP A 75 1.15 2.71 17.48
C ASP A 75 1.22 3.58 16.23
N ARG A 76 1.70 3.03 15.12
CA ARG A 76 1.91 3.71 13.84
C ARG A 76 1.43 2.87 12.66
N PRO A 77 0.18 2.37 12.68
CA PRO A 77 -0.27 1.31 11.77
C PRO A 77 -0.20 1.69 10.28
N TRP A 78 -0.40 2.95 9.93
CA TRP A 78 -0.32 3.43 8.55
C TRP A 78 1.07 3.97 8.20
N ASP A 79 1.71 4.65 9.14
CA ASP A 79 3.00 5.30 8.92
C ASP A 79 4.12 4.28 8.67
N GLN A 80 4.08 3.11 9.29
CA GLN A 80 5.06 2.06 9.05
C GLN A 80 5.11 1.62 7.58
N PHE A 81 3.96 1.51 6.93
CA PHE A 81 3.89 1.13 5.51
C PHE A 81 4.32 2.28 4.59
N ALA A 82 3.98 3.52 4.93
CA ALA A 82 4.51 4.68 4.22
C ALA A 82 6.03 4.82 4.37
N ASP A 83 6.58 4.48 5.54
CA ASP A 83 8.03 4.41 5.76
C ASP A 83 8.70 3.37 4.86
N ASP A 84 8.06 2.22 4.67
CA ASP A 84 8.58 1.17 3.78
C ASP A 84 8.60 1.62 2.32
N GLN A 85 7.51 2.27 1.89
CA GLN A 85 7.36 2.76 0.53
C GLN A 85 8.33 3.91 0.21
N LEU A 86 8.41 4.92 1.07
CA LEU A 86 9.36 6.02 0.92
C LEU A 86 10.81 5.54 1.04
N GLY A 87 11.07 4.64 2.00
CA GLY A 87 12.39 4.05 2.18
C GLY A 87 12.83 3.18 0.99
N LEU A 88 11.93 2.51 0.30
CA LEU A 88 12.24 1.81 -0.95
C LEU A 88 12.63 2.83 -2.04
N MET A 89 11.94 3.96 -2.15
CA MET A 89 12.31 5.00 -3.10
C MET A 89 13.70 5.56 -2.79
N ASP A 90 14.01 5.78 -1.50
CA ASP A 90 15.35 6.22 -1.06
C ASP A 90 16.44 5.20 -1.42
N HIS A 91 16.17 3.91 -1.16
CA HIS A 91 17.08 2.81 -1.50
C HIS A 91 17.40 2.75 -3.01
N LEU A 92 16.42 3.06 -3.84
CA LEU A 92 16.57 3.10 -5.29
C LEU A 92 17.13 4.41 -5.83
N GLY A 93 17.44 5.39 -4.95
CA GLY A 93 17.95 6.72 -5.35
C GLY A 93 16.90 7.56 -6.06
N ILE A 94 15.61 7.36 -5.76
CA ILE A 94 14.50 8.05 -6.41
C ILE A 94 14.00 9.17 -5.52
N ASP A 95 14.25 10.40 -5.92
CA ASP A 95 13.80 11.61 -5.22
C ASP A 95 12.32 11.93 -5.53
N LYS A 96 11.95 11.93 -6.81
CA LYS A 96 10.58 12.24 -7.27
C LYS A 96 9.97 11.09 -8.04
N PHE A 97 8.71 10.80 -7.79
CA PHE A 97 7.99 9.69 -8.41
C PHE A 97 6.49 9.97 -8.55
N MET A 98 5.87 9.24 -9.45
CA MET A 98 4.42 9.10 -9.50
C MET A 98 4.00 7.88 -8.69
N VAL A 99 2.75 7.85 -8.23
CA VAL A 99 2.21 6.70 -7.51
C VAL A 99 0.81 6.34 -7.99
N ILE A 100 0.57 5.06 -8.21
CA ILE A 100 -0.76 4.48 -8.37
C ILE A 100 -0.97 3.43 -7.28
N GLY A 101 -2.11 3.49 -6.59
CA GLY A 101 -2.43 2.54 -5.54
C GLY A 101 -3.87 2.07 -5.61
N PHE A 102 -4.05 0.75 -5.51
CA PHE A 102 -5.36 0.11 -5.54
C PHE A 102 -5.88 -0.14 -4.13
N CYS A 103 -7.16 0.12 -3.87
CA CYS A 103 -7.84 -0.19 -2.61
C CYS A 103 -7.09 0.40 -1.40
N ILE A 104 -6.41 -0.43 -0.60
CA ILE A 104 -5.57 -0.01 0.55
C ILE A 104 -4.43 0.95 0.15
N GLY A 105 -4.03 0.94 -1.11
CA GLY A 105 -3.05 1.87 -1.64
C GLY A 105 -3.48 3.34 -1.56
N GLY A 106 -4.78 3.63 -1.52
CA GLY A 106 -5.29 4.99 -1.33
C GLY A 106 -4.83 5.62 -0.01
N PRO A 107 -5.15 5.05 1.15
CA PRO A 107 -4.63 5.50 2.45
C PRO A 107 -3.11 5.65 2.50
N PHE A 108 -2.34 4.76 1.89
CA PHE A 108 -0.89 4.89 1.84
C PHE A 108 -0.44 6.08 0.99
N ILE A 109 -1.10 6.34 -0.14
CA ILE A 109 -0.86 7.55 -0.95
C ILE A 109 -1.12 8.81 -0.11
N TRP A 110 -2.23 8.87 0.64
CA TRP A 110 -2.51 10.01 1.52
C TRP A 110 -1.42 10.22 2.56
N LYS A 111 -0.90 9.15 3.15
CA LYS A 111 0.23 9.25 4.09
C LYS A 111 1.51 9.73 3.44
N MET A 112 1.83 9.28 2.23
CA MET A 112 2.99 9.78 1.49
C MET A 112 2.84 11.26 1.13
N LEU A 113 1.66 11.69 0.65
CA LEU A 113 1.38 13.11 0.36
C LEU A 113 1.43 13.99 1.60
N GLN A 114 1.02 13.48 2.76
CA GLN A 114 1.13 14.22 4.03
C GLN A 114 2.59 14.40 4.48
N ARG A 115 3.45 13.42 4.22
CA ARG A 115 4.81 13.35 4.78
C ARG A 115 5.90 13.84 3.83
N ALA A 116 5.69 13.67 2.53
CA ALA A 116 6.66 14.00 1.49
C ALA A 116 5.97 14.51 0.21
N PRO A 117 5.14 15.59 0.32
CA PRO A 117 4.35 16.08 -0.80
C PRO A 117 5.22 16.52 -2.00
N GLU A 118 6.44 16.98 -1.74
CA GLU A 118 7.40 17.44 -2.76
C GLU A 118 7.95 16.30 -3.61
N ARG A 119 7.84 15.06 -3.14
CA ARG A 119 8.33 13.85 -3.84
C ARG A 119 7.30 13.25 -4.78
N VAL A 120 6.01 13.39 -4.46
CA VAL A 120 4.91 12.79 -5.23
C VAL A 120 4.40 13.76 -6.27
N VAL A 121 4.85 13.61 -7.52
CA VAL A 121 4.51 14.54 -8.61
C VAL A 121 3.14 14.28 -9.23
N ALA A 122 2.62 13.06 -9.11
CA ALA A 122 1.25 12.67 -9.48
C ALA A 122 0.81 11.45 -8.68
N ALA A 123 -0.47 11.40 -8.34
CA ALA A 123 -1.03 10.30 -7.56
C ALA A 123 -2.38 9.84 -8.12
N VAL A 124 -2.56 8.52 -8.24
CA VAL A 124 -3.81 7.90 -8.67
C VAL A 124 -4.29 6.91 -7.59
N PRO A 125 -5.13 7.34 -6.66
CA PRO A 125 -5.78 6.43 -5.73
C PRO A 125 -6.94 5.71 -6.45
N ALA A 126 -6.66 4.52 -6.99
CA ALA A 126 -7.64 3.73 -7.71
C ALA A 126 -8.53 2.94 -6.73
N THR A 127 -9.83 3.18 -6.75
CA THR A 127 -10.82 2.55 -5.85
C THR A 127 -10.38 2.58 -4.38
N PRO A 128 -10.04 3.76 -3.81
CA PRO A 128 -9.42 3.84 -2.50
C PRO A 128 -10.35 3.33 -1.41
N SER A 129 -9.80 2.56 -0.48
CA SER A 129 -10.42 2.35 0.82
C SER A 129 -10.42 3.67 1.58
N GLY A 130 -11.48 3.95 2.33
CA GLY A 130 -11.54 5.22 3.02
C GLY A 130 -12.62 5.26 4.08
N PHE A 131 -12.62 6.35 4.82
CA PHE A 131 -13.59 6.67 5.85
C PHE A 131 -14.69 7.54 5.25
N ARG A 132 -15.95 7.24 5.59
CA ARG A 132 -17.11 8.07 5.29
C ARG A 132 -17.71 8.57 6.61
N PRO A 133 -17.67 9.87 6.88
CA PRO A 133 -18.22 10.41 8.13
C PRO A 133 -19.70 10.04 8.36
N GLU A 134 -20.47 9.93 7.27
CA GLU A 134 -21.90 9.58 7.32
C GLU A 134 -22.15 8.11 7.69
N VAL A 135 -21.18 7.24 7.44
CA VAL A 135 -21.26 5.80 7.73
C VAL A 135 -19.91 5.31 8.25
N PRO A 136 -19.50 5.72 9.46
CA PRO A 136 -18.14 5.52 9.97
C PRO A 136 -17.74 4.05 10.14
N ASP A 137 -18.72 3.18 10.31
CA ASP A 137 -18.52 1.75 10.51
C ASP A 137 -18.76 0.88 9.25
N LEU A 138 -18.95 1.51 8.07
CA LEU A 138 -19.25 0.80 6.84
C LEU A 138 -18.19 -0.27 6.51
N PHE A 139 -16.91 0.10 6.59
CA PHE A 139 -15.81 -0.84 6.31
C PHE A 139 -15.79 -1.99 7.30
N TYR A 140 -15.97 -1.70 8.59
CA TYR A 140 -16.05 -2.71 9.64
C TYR A 140 -17.20 -3.68 9.40
N ARG A 141 -18.42 -3.18 9.16
CA ARG A 141 -19.62 -4.02 8.91
C ARG A 141 -19.45 -4.91 7.68
N ASN A 142 -18.83 -4.39 6.61
CA ASN A 142 -18.57 -5.19 5.42
C ASN A 142 -17.58 -6.33 5.69
N ASN A 143 -16.54 -6.07 6.47
CA ASN A 143 -15.58 -7.11 6.86
C ASN A 143 -16.22 -8.15 7.79
N MET A 144 -17.00 -7.71 8.77
CA MET A 144 -17.78 -8.59 9.64
C MET A 144 -18.63 -9.58 8.83
N LYS A 145 -19.41 -9.03 7.91
CA LYS A 145 -20.33 -9.84 7.10
C LYS A 145 -19.62 -10.87 6.23
N ASN A 146 -18.43 -10.53 5.72
CA ASN A 146 -17.78 -11.32 4.69
C ASN A 146 -16.60 -12.17 5.20
N CYS A 147 -15.95 -11.77 6.28
CA CYS A 147 -14.66 -12.33 6.68
C CYS A 147 -14.58 -12.76 8.14
N ALA A 148 -15.40 -12.20 9.02
CA ALA A 148 -15.28 -12.44 10.46
C ALA A 148 -16.64 -12.28 11.17
N PRO A 149 -17.58 -13.20 10.91
CA PRO A 149 -18.92 -13.13 11.49
C PRO A 149 -18.94 -13.28 13.03
N GLU A 150 -17.86 -13.76 13.62
CA GLU A 150 -17.67 -13.90 15.06
C GLU A 150 -17.29 -12.61 15.79
N LEU A 151 -16.93 -11.55 15.05
CA LEU A 151 -16.64 -10.26 15.65
C LEU A 151 -17.89 -9.55 16.15
N PRO A 152 -17.79 -8.65 17.15
CA PRO A 152 -18.95 -7.93 17.68
C PRO A 152 -19.61 -7.04 16.62
N GLU A 153 -20.94 -6.94 16.66
CA GLU A 153 -21.75 -6.16 15.70
C GLU A 153 -21.40 -4.66 15.65
N LYS A 154 -20.86 -4.13 16.75
CA LYS A 154 -20.43 -2.74 16.84
C LYS A 154 -18.92 -2.65 16.85
N ARG A 155 -18.40 -1.70 16.10
CA ARG A 155 -16.99 -1.32 16.15
C ARG A 155 -16.63 -0.90 17.57
N PRO A 156 -15.57 -1.40 18.17
CA PRO A 156 -15.04 -0.86 19.42
C PRO A 156 -14.66 0.61 19.25
N ASP A 157 -15.01 1.43 20.24
CA ASP A 157 -14.78 2.90 20.18
C ASP A 157 -13.30 3.29 20.05
N SER A 158 -12.40 2.39 20.44
CA SER A 158 -10.95 2.59 20.37
C SER A 158 -10.33 2.57 18.96
N THR A 159 -11.13 2.38 17.92
CA THR A 159 -10.62 2.31 16.53
C THR A 159 -10.90 3.57 15.71
N THR A 160 -11.41 4.63 16.33
CA THR A 160 -11.73 5.92 15.67
C THR A 160 -10.47 6.64 15.16
N ASP A 161 -9.30 6.39 15.75
CA ASP A 161 -8.05 7.10 15.44
C ASP A 161 -7.23 6.45 14.31
N MET A 162 -7.77 5.46 13.61
CA MET A 162 -7.06 4.76 12.55
C MET A 162 -7.11 5.44 11.16
N TRP A 163 -7.72 6.63 11.07
CA TRP A 163 -7.88 7.33 9.77
C TRP A 163 -7.39 8.77 9.81
#